data_cc0143ce4770323a31f4c53d7b685471
#
_entry.id   cc0143ce4770323a31f4c53d7b685471
#
_cell.length_a   1.000
_cell.length_b   1.000
_cell.length_c   1.000
_cell.angle_alpha   90.00
_cell.angle_beta   90.00
_cell.angle_gamma   90.00
#
_symmetry.space_group_name_H-M   'P 1'
#
loop_
_entity.id
_entity.type
_entity.pdbx_description
1 polymer ?
#
loop_
_entity_poly.entity_id
_entity_poly.type
_entity_poly.pdbx_seq_one_letter_code
_entity_poly.pdbx_strand_id
1 'polypeptide(L)'
;MQLNYRDSKPIYEQIKEGIRRMIDKNVIKQDEKLPSVRVLACKYAINPNTIARAYRELEDEGYLYTQSGKGTFVADAKNARQSRAKHLKLLFDQVVTELIILETPVEELMTRMDDAKEHLNIEDDAAEFVLQEMWTEAAVIEGNDDTDK
;
A
#
# COMPACT_ATOMS: atom_id res chain seq x y z
N MET A 1 -8.29 -0.43 -4.35
CA MET A 1 -8.13 0.24 -3.04
C MET A 1 -9.45 0.83 -2.62
N GLN A 2 -9.99 0.38 -1.53
CA GLN A 2 -11.24 0.91 -0.98
C GLN A 2 -10.91 1.85 0.17
N LEU A 3 -11.27 3.13 0.03
CA LEU A 3 -11.06 4.11 1.08
C LEU A 3 -12.25 4.12 2.04
N ASN A 4 -11.96 4.09 3.32
CA ASN A 4 -12.97 4.14 4.37
C ASN A 4 -12.89 5.46 5.13
N TYR A 5 -13.82 6.36 4.87
CA TYR A 5 -13.89 7.66 5.53
C TYR A 5 -14.40 7.60 7.00
N ARG A 6 -14.88 6.43 7.41
CA ARG A 6 -15.31 6.17 8.79
C ARG A 6 -14.21 5.52 9.63
N ASP A 7 -13.11 5.10 9.00
CA ASP A 7 -11.95 4.59 9.71
C ASP A 7 -11.28 5.73 10.49
N SER A 8 -10.75 5.41 11.68
CA SER A 8 -9.93 6.34 12.46
C SER A 8 -8.59 6.66 11.79
N LYS A 9 -8.16 5.82 10.83
CA LYS A 9 -6.93 6.00 10.09
C LYS A 9 -7.07 7.12 9.04
N PRO A 10 -6.15 8.10 9.02
CA PRO A 10 -6.16 9.17 8.02
C PRO A 10 -6.17 8.63 6.59
N ILE A 11 -6.83 9.35 5.68
CA ILE A 11 -6.94 8.92 4.27
C ILE A 11 -5.58 8.75 3.62
N TYR A 12 -4.61 9.64 3.88
CA TYR A 12 -3.28 9.50 3.29
C TYR A 12 -2.56 8.21 3.72
N GLU A 13 -2.79 7.74 4.95
CA GLU A 13 -2.24 6.47 5.42
C GLU A 13 -2.90 5.26 4.75
N GLN A 14 -4.21 5.30 4.53
CA GLN A 14 -4.91 4.27 3.79
C GLN A 14 -4.41 4.15 2.35
N ILE A 15 -4.18 5.28 1.68
CA ILE A 15 -3.60 5.33 0.34
C ILE A 15 -2.18 4.77 0.34
N LYS A 16 -1.35 5.21 1.28
CA LYS A 16 0.03 4.73 1.44
C LYS A 16 0.09 3.22 1.65
N GLU A 17 -0.72 2.69 2.55
CA GLU A 17 -0.79 1.25 2.80
C GLU A 17 -1.31 0.47 1.59
N GLY A 18 -2.31 0.98 0.89
CA GLY A 18 -2.85 0.36 -0.32
C GLY A 18 -1.80 0.23 -1.41
N ILE A 19 -1.07 1.30 -1.70
CA ILE A 19 0.02 1.29 -2.69
C ILE A 19 1.15 0.36 -2.25
N ARG A 20 1.57 0.43 -0.99
CA ARG A 20 2.62 -0.44 -0.45
C ARG A 20 2.25 -1.92 -0.59
N ARG A 21 1.03 -2.31 -0.28
CA ARG A 21 0.55 -3.68 -0.45
C ARG A 21 0.60 -4.13 -1.92
N MET A 22 0.19 -3.28 -2.85
CA MET A 22 0.30 -3.59 -4.28
C MET A 22 1.75 -3.85 -4.70
N ILE A 23 2.70 -3.08 -4.18
CA ILE A 23 4.12 -3.28 -4.43
C ILE A 23 4.61 -4.57 -3.78
N ASP A 24 4.28 -4.79 -2.51
CA ASP A 24 4.71 -5.98 -1.76
C ASP A 24 4.18 -7.29 -2.35
N LYS A 25 2.97 -7.27 -2.90
CA LYS A 25 2.35 -8.39 -3.61
C LYS A 25 2.74 -8.49 -5.08
N ASN A 26 3.56 -7.59 -5.57
CA ASN A 26 3.98 -7.53 -6.96
C ASN A 26 2.84 -7.32 -7.97
N VAL A 27 1.74 -6.70 -7.53
CA VAL A 27 0.64 -6.26 -8.41
C VAL A 27 1.11 -5.13 -9.31
N ILE A 28 1.82 -4.16 -8.75
CA ILE A 28 2.60 -3.17 -9.48
C ILE A 28 4.08 -3.50 -9.33
N LYS A 29 4.78 -3.51 -10.45
CA LYS A 29 6.15 -4.02 -10.55
C LYS A 29 7.17 -2.90 -10.46
N GLN A 30 8.40 -3.27 -10.14
CA GLN A 30 9.53 -2.35 -10.18
C GLN A 30 9.60 -1.60 -11.52
N ASP A 31 9.90 -0.31 -11.44
CA ASP A 31 9.99 0.64 -12.56
C ASP A 31 8.67 0.92 -13.29
N GLU A 32 7.56 0.38 -12.81
CA GLU A 32 6.24 0.73 -13.32
C GLU A 32 5.84 2.13 -12.85
N LYS A 33 5.29 2.92 -13.78
CA LYS A 33 4.88 4.30 -13.51
C LYS A 33 3.56 4.32 -12.75
N LEU A 34 3.50 5.09 -11.67
CA LEU A 34 2.27 5.36 -10.94
C LEU A 34 1.44 6.45 -11.65
N PRO A 35 0.11 6.43 -11.49
CA PRO A 35 -0.72 7.55 -11.88
C PRO A 35 -0.24 8.85 -11.21
N SER A 36 -0.37 9.98 -11.90
CA SER A 36 -0.02 11.27 -11.31
C SER A 36 -0.90 11.57 -10.10
N VAL A 37 -0.38 12.40 -9.21
CA VAL A 37 -1.14 12.90 -8.05
C VAL A 37 -2.50 13.48 -8.48
N ARG A 38 -2.51 14.25 -9.57
CA ARG A 38 -3.72 14.87 -10.10
C ARG A 38 -4.76 13.84 -10.56
N VAL A 39 -4.33 12.82 -11.31
CA VAL A 39 -5.23 11.78 -11.83
C VAL A 39 -5.83 10.99 -10.67
N LEU A 40 -5.02 10.59 -9.71
CA LEU A 40 -5.48 9.83 -8.55
C LEU A 40 -6.43 10.66 -7.67
N ALA A 41 -6.11 11.94 -7.45
CA ALA A 41 -6.94 12.86 -6.69
C ALA A 41 -8.32 13.07 -7.34
N CYS A 42 -8.37 13.22 -8.65
CA CYS A 42 -9.62 13.31 -9.39
C CYS A 42 -10.44 12.03 -9.31
N LYS A 43 -9.79 10.86 -9.48
CA LYS A 43 -10.46 9.57 -9.46
C LYS A 43 -11.14 9.26 -8.13
N TYR A 44 -10.47 9.55 -7.02
CA TYR A 44 -10.99 9.30 -5.67
C TYR A 44 -11.70 10.50 -5.04
N ALA A 45 -11.82 11.61 -5.75
CA ALA A 45 -12.36 12.88 -5.23
C ALA A 45 -11.67 13.31 -3.92
N ILE A 46 -10.35 13.27 -3.90
CA ILE A 46 -9.51 13.57 -2.74
C ILE A 46 -8.64 14.79 -3.04
N ASN A 47 -8.29 15.54 -2.00
CA ASN A 47 -7.35 16.64 -2.11
C ASN A 47 -6.00 16.15 -2.66
N PRO A 48 -5.46 16.77 -3.74
CA PRO A 48 -4.16 16.40 -4.30
C PRO A 48 -3.01 16.40 -3.29
N ASN A 49 -3.04 17.27 -2.28
CA ASN A 49 -2.04 17.31 -1.22
C ASN A 49 -2.02 16.03 -0.37
N THR A 50 -3.16 15.40 -0.17
CA THR A 50 -3.28 14.12 0.53
C THR A 50 -2.59 13.00 -0.25
N ILE A 51 -2.80 12.93 -1.57
CA ILE A 51 -2.11 11.98 -2.45
C ILE A 51 -0.60 12.28 -2.50
N ALA A 52 -0.23 13.54 -2.65
CA ALA A 52 1.17 13.96 -2.69
C ALA A 52 1.92 13.59 -1.41
N ARG A 53 1.27 13.70 -0.25
CA ARG A 53 1.82 13.27 1.03
C ARG A 53 2.08 11.78 1.07
N ALA A 54 1.11 10.97 0.64
CA ALA A 54 1.26 9.52 0.58
C ALA A 54 2.43 9.11 -0.33
N TYR A 55 2.55 9.72 -1.51
CA TYR A 55 3.65 9.45 -2.45
C TYR A 55 5.01 9.84 -1.87
N ARG A 56 5.10 10.99 -1.24
CA ARG A 56 6.34 11.47 -0.61
C ARG A 56 6.79 10.55 0.52
N GLU A 57 5.88 10.13 1.40
CA GLU A 57 6.22 9.20 2.48
C GLU A 57 6.66 7.83 1.95
N LEU A 58 6.02 7.31 0.88
CA LEU A 58 6.46 6.08 0.23
C LEU A 58 7.83 6.21 -0.43
N GLU A 59 8.14 7.37 -0.98
CA GLU A 59 9.48 7.67 -1.51
C GLU A 59 10.53 7.71 -0.40
N ASP A 60 10.23 8.38 0.71
CA ASP A 60 11.10 8.42 1.90
C ASP A 60 11.34 7.02 2.49
N GLU A 61 10.35 6.15 2.44
CA GLU A 61 10.45 4.75 2.89
C GLU A 61 11.17 3.83 1.88
N GLY A 62 11.44 4.28 0.67
CA GLY A 62 12.15 3.54 -0.37
C GLY A 62 11.27 2.65 -1.25
N TYR A 63 9.95 2.85 -1.27
CA TYR A 63 9.01 2.14 -2.14
C TYR A 63 8.83 2.78 -3.50
N LEU A 64 9.02 4.08 -3.60
CA LEU A 64 8.85 4.86 -4.83
C LEU A 64 10.11 5.69 -5.11
N TYR A 65 10.27 6.08 -6.38
CA TYR A 65 11.22 7.10 -6.79
C TYR A 65 10.60 8.03 -7.82
N THR A 66 11.04 9.29 -7.83
CA THR A 66 10.56 10.30 -8.77
C THR A 66 11.68 10.67 -9.74
N GLN A 67 11.35 10.69 -11.04
CA GLN A 67 12.19 11.26 -12.07
C GLN A 67 11.58 12.59 -12.53
N SER A 68 12.34 13.66 -12.41
CA SER A 68 11.90 14.99 -12.79
C SER A 68 11.43 15.04 -14.25
N GLY A 69 10.21 15.54 -14.48
CA GLY A 69 9.60 15.62 -15.79
C GLY A 69 9.08 14.31 -16.37
N LYS A 70 9.27 13.18 -15.69
CA LYS A 70 8.82 11.84 -16.15
C LYS A 70 7.76 11.22 -15.28
N GLY A 71 7.75 11.51 -13.97
CA GLY A 71 6.75 11.03 -13.02
C GLY A 71 7.33 10.22 -11.86
N THR A 72 6.46 9.50 -11.18
CA THR A 72 6.77 8.64 -10.04
C THR A 72 6.67 7.17 -10.43
N PHE A 73 7.63 6.39 -9.99
CA PHE A 73 7.82 4.99 -10.37
C PHE A 73 8.03 4.11 -9.13
N VAL A 74 7.78 2.82 -9.28
CA VAL A 74 8.04 1.82 -8.24
C VAL A 74 9.55 1.58 -8.14
N ALA A 75 10.11 1.77 -6.95
CA ALA A 75 11.52 1.51 -6.65
C ALA A 75 11.81 0.01 -6.48
N ASP A 76 13.09 -0.36 -6.46
CA ASP A 76 13.49 -1.65 -5.90
C ASP A 76 13.26 -1.62 -4.38
N ALA A 77 12.15 -2.19 -3.95
CA ALA A 77 11.68 -2.12 -2.57
C ALA A 77 12.26 -3.22 -1.66
N LYS A 78 13.26 -3.98 -2.09
CA LYS A 78 13.82 -5.10 -1.33
C LYS A 78 14.29 -4.68 0.06
N ASN A 79 15.10 -3.63 0.13
CA ASN A 79 15.61 -3.12 1.40
C ASN A 79 14.51 -2.50 2.27
N ALA A 80 13.58 -1.78 1.67
CA ALA A 80 12.42 -1.22 2.36
C ALA A 80 11.56 -2.32 2.99
N ARG A 81 11.29 -3.40 2.27
CA ARG A 81 10.57 -4.58 2.76
C ARG A 81 11.26 -5.25 3.94
N GLN A 82 12.58 -5.45 3.83
CA GLN A 82 13.37 -6.06 4.90
C GLN A 82 13.36 -5.20 6.16
N SER A 83 13.55 -3.91 6.02
CA SER A 83 13.53 -2.95 7.13
C SER A 83 12.16 -2.91 7.82
N ARG A 84 11.09 -2.89 7.02
CA ARG A 84 9.72 -2.94 7.53
C ARG A 84 9.41 -4.26 8.23
N ALA A 85 9.79 -5.39 7.67
CA ALA A 85 9.60 -6.70 8.29
C ALA A 85 10.33 -6.80 9.65
N LYS A 86 11.55 -6.28 9.72
CA LYS A 86 12.31 -6.22 10.97
C LYS A 86 11.57 -5.38 12.03
N HIS A 87 11.09 -4.21 11.66
CA HIS A 87 10.33 -3.34 12.57
C HIS A 87 9.04 -4.01 13.06
N LEU A 88 8.27 -4.62 12.14
CA LEU A 88 7.03 -5.32 12.48
C LEU A 88 7.27 -6.52 13.41
N LYS A 89 8.38 -7.24 13.25
CA LYS A 89 8.74 -8.34 14.17
C LYS A 89 9.02 -7.84 15.58
N LEU A 90 9.68 -6.70 15.73
CA LEU A 90 9.90 -6.08 17.04
C LEU A 90 8.58 -5.66 17.70
N LEU A 91 7.65 -5.10 16.93
CA LEU A 91 6.30 -4.79 17.44
C LEU A 91 5.54 -6.05 17.81
N PHE A 92 5.63 -7.09 17.00
CA PHE A 92 5.05 -8.41 17.31
C PHE A 92 5.56 -8.97 18.62
N ASP A 93 6.88 -8.95 18.85
CA ASP A 93 7.50 -9.42 20.08
C ASP A 93 6.98 -8.67 21.30
N GLN A 94 6.82 -7.35 21.19
CA GLN A 94 6.26 -6.51 22.25
C GLN A 94 4.80 -6.88 22.55
N VAL A 95 3.96 -6.98 21.52
CA VAL A 95 2.54 -7.33 21.66
C VAL A 95 2.37 -8.72 22.24
N VAL A 96 3.13 -9.71 21.76
CA VAL A 96 3.08 -11.08 22.27
C VAL A 96 3.50 -11.13 23.74
N THR A 97 4.54 -10.40 24.13
CA THR A 97 4.99 -10.32 25.53
C THR A 97 3.88 -9.80 26.44
N GLU A 98 3.20 -8.73 26.05
CA GLU A 98 2.06 -8.18 26.80
C GLU A 98 0.90 -9.19 26.91
N LEU A 99 0.58 -9.88 25.81
CA LEU A 99 -0.48 -10.89 25.81
C LEU A 99 -0.15 -12.09 26.72
N ILE A 100 1.12 -12.50 26.78
CA ILE A 100 1.59 -13.55 27.69
C ILE A 100 1.48 -13.08 29.15
N ILE A 101 1.84 -11.84 29.44
CA ILE A 101 1.67 -11.25 30.78
C ILE A 101 0.19 -11.24 31.20
N LEU A 102 -0.71 -11.02 30.25
CA LEU A 102 -2.16 -11.07 30.45
C LEU A 102 -2.73 -12.51 30.46
N GLU A 103 -1.87 -13.52 30.54
CA GLU A 103 -2.24 -14.94 30.60
C GLU A 103 -2.98 -15.45 29.34
N THR A 104 -2.75 -14.83 28.18
CA THR A 104 -3.30 -15.34 26.92
C THR A 104 -2.62 -16.65 26.55
N PRO A 105 -3.38 -17.74 26.29
CA PRO A 105 -2.80 -19.03 25.92
C PRO A 105 -2.01 -18.93 24.59
N VAL A 106 -0.84 -19.58 24.53
CA VAL A 106 0.00 -19.60 23.31
C VAL A 106 -0.75 -20.22 22.13
N GLU A 107 -1.58 -21.21 22.37
CA GLU A 107 -2.41 -21.88 21.37
C GLU A 107 -3.39 -20.89 20.69
N GLU A 108 -3.94 -19.95 21.46
CA GLU A 108 -4.78 -18.88 20.91
C GLU A 108 -3.99 -17.96 19.97
N LEU A 109 -2.76 -17.60 20.33
CA LEU A 109 -1.88 -16.78 19.50
C LEU A 109 -1.53 -17.50 18.19
N MET A 110 -1.26 -18.79 18.25
CA MET A 110 -0.99 -19.62 17.07
C MET A 110 -2.21 -19.69 16.15
N THR A 111 -3.41 -19.87 16.71
CA THR A 111 -4.67 -19.87 15.95
C THR A 111 -4.90 -18.53 15.27
N ARG A 112 -4.63 -17.40 15.93
CA ARG A 112 -4.73 -16.06 15.33
C ARG A 112 -3.78 -15.87 14.15
N MET A 113 -2.57 -16.42 14.23
CA MET A 113 -1.62 -16.38 13.11
C MET A 113 -2.11 -17.21 11.91
N ASP A 114 -2.64 -18.41 12.17
CA ASP A 114 -3.22 -19.26 11.12
C ASP A 114 -4.43 -18.59 10.45
N ASP A 115 -5.33 -18.00 11.23
CA ASP A 115 -6.49 -17.25 10.75
C ASP A 115 -6.07 -16.06 9.90
N ALA A 116 -5.05 -15.31 10.32
CA ALA A 116 -4.53 -14.19 9.55
C ALA A 116 -3.98 -14.62 8.19
N LYS A 117 -3.34 -15.77 8.12
CA LYS A 117 -2.83 -16.36 6.89
C LYS A 117 -3.97 -16.77 5.94
N GLU A 118 -5.03 -17.37 6.47
CA GLU A 118 -6.20 -17.76 5.68
C GLU A 118 -6.99 -16.56 5.16
N HIS A 119 -7.19 -15.52 5.99
CA HIS A 119 -7.89 -14.30 5.59
C HIS A 119 -7.15 -13.56 4.47
N LEU A 120 -5.83 -13.52 4.50
CA LEU A 120 -5.04 -12.95 3.41
C LEU A 120 -5.31 -13.63 2.07
N ASN A 121 -5.40 -14.94 2.05
CA ASN A 121 -5.65 -15.70 0.82
C ASN A 121 -7.04 -15.44 0.23
N ILE A 122 -8.05 -15.14 1.06
CA ILE A 122 -9.44 -14.90 0.63
C ILE A 122 -9.65 -13.45 0.18
N GLU A 123 -9.10 -12.49 0.91
CA GLU A 123 -9.23 -11.06 0.59
C GLU A 123 -8.36 -10.64 -0.59
N ASP A 124 -7.25 -11.33 -0.83
CA ASP A 124 -6.28 -10.98 -1.87
C ASP A 124 -6.83 -11.16 -3.27
N ASP A 125 -7.53 -12.24 -3.56
CA ASP A 125 -8.04 -12.52 -4.91
C ASP A 125 -9.08 -11.49 -5.37
N ALA A 126 -9.94 -11.01 -4.48
CA ALA A 126 -10.95 -10.01 -4.80
C ALA A 126 -10.38 -8.58 -4.81
N ALA A 127 -9.51 -8.25 -3.87
CA ALA A 127 -8.88 -6.94 -3.78
C ALA A 127 -7.88 -6.71 -4.91
N GLU A 128 -7.11 -7.72 -5.28
CA GLU A 128 -6.14 -7.67 -6.38
C GLU A 128 -6.83 -7.39 -7.72
N PHE A 129 -7.95 -8.06 -8.01
CA PHE A 129 -8.73 -7.84 -9.22
C PHE A 129 -9.25 -6.40 -9.32
N VAL A 130 -9.86 -5.88 -8.25
CA VAL A 130 -10.39 -4.50 -8.21
C VAL A 130 -9.28 -3.46 -8.34
N LEU A 131 -8.14 -3.67 -7.67
CA LEU A 131 -7.00 -2.75 -7.71
C LEU A 131 -6.34 -2.73 -9.09
N GLN A 132 -6.23 -3.88 -9.74
CA GLN A 132 -5.66 -3.98 -11.08
C GLN A 132 -6.53 -3.29 -12.13
N GLU A 133 -7.87 -3.44 -12.07
CA GLU A 133 -8.78 -2.69 -12.94
C GLU A 133 -8.70 -1.18 -12.73
N MET A 134 -8.72 -0.73 -11.48
CA MET A 134 -8.64 0.71 -11.16
C MET A 134 -7.33 1.34 -11.60
N TRP A 135 -6.23 0.59 -11.51
CA TRP A 135 -4.90 1.03 -11.91
C TRP A 135 -4.78 1.12 -13.43
N THR A 136 -5.28 0.12 -14.13
CA THR A 136 -5.30 0.09 -15.60
C THR A 136 -6.13 1.21 -16.18
N GLU A 137 -7.30 1.51 -15.61
CA GLU A 137 -8.14 2.64 -16.02
C GLU A 137 -7.43 3.99 -15.82
N ALA A 138 -6.73 4.18 -14.71
CA ALA A 138 -5.96 5.41 -14.46
C ALA A 138 -4.81 5.58 -15.47
N ALA A 139 -4.13 4.50 -15.84
CA ALA A 139 -3.06 4.53 -16.84
C ALA A 139 -3.58 4.85 -18.25
N VAL A 140 -4.79 4.38 -18.61
CA VAL A 140 -5.45 4.70 -19.89
C VAL A 140 -5.81 6.18 -19.98
N ILE A 141 -6.24 6.80 -18.89
CA ILE A 141 -6.55 8.24 -18.85
C ILE A 141 -5.30 9.08 -19.10
N GLU A 142 -4.15 8.70 -18.54
CA GLU A 142 -2.87 9.40 -18.78
C GLU A 142 -2.34 9.19 -20.20
N GLY A 143 -2.55 8.01 -20.80
CA GLY A 143 -2.12 7.73 -22.17
C GLY A 143 -2.87 8.52 -23.25
N ASN A 144 -4.09 8.99 -22.95
CA ASN A 144 -4.88 9.82 -23.87
C ASN A 144 -4.54 11.32 -23.80
N ASP A 145 -3.90 11.77 -22.73
CA ASP A 145 -3.54 13.19 -22.57
C ASP A 145 -2.24 13.56 -23.30
N ASP A 146 -1.42 12.57 -23.67
CA ASP A 146 -0.15 12.76 -24.40
C ASP A 146 -0.33 12.83 -25.94
N THR A 147 -1.53 12.57 -26.46
CA THR A 147 -1.79 12.56 -27.90
C THR A 147 -2.36 13.88 -28.45
N ASP A 148 -2.56 14.90 -27.63
CA ASP A 148 -3.17 16.18 -28.02
C ASP A 148 -2.19 17.36 -27.89
N LYS A 149 -0.94 17.11 -28.24
CA LYS A 149 0.07 18.17 -28.40
C LYS A 149 0.70 18.16 -29.78
#